data_d8b13ab3ddbcc7dd89e48e168e81d7b6
#
_entry.id   d8b13ab3ddbcc7dd89e48e168e81d7b6
#
_cell.length_a   1.000
_cell.length_b   1.000
_cell.length_c   1.000
_cell.angle_alpha   90.00
_cell.angle_beta   90.00
_cell.angle_gamma   90.00
#
_symmetry.space_group_name_H-M   'P 1'
#
loop_
_entity.id
_entity.type
_entity.pdbx_description
1 polymer ?
#
loop_
_entity_poly.entity_id
_entity_poly.type
_entity_poly.pdbx_seq_one_letter_code
_entity_poly.pdbx_strand_id
1 'polypeptide(L)'
;AEGCLALLMQLRQRTIWESEFLVLGYGRIGRAVARRLQALGGQVTIAARAPEQRAAARCAGLHAAPLTALEQLLPHFDAVINTIPAPVLGTAQLRCLPRGALILDLASRPGGTDFAAARELGLRAEHALSLPARCAPETAGALVAHTVEVILQERAATARSERGVS
;
A
#
# COMPACT_ATOMS: atom_id res chain seq x y z
N ALA A 1 -7.47 1.98 -0.80
CA ALA A 1 -6.74 3.24 -0.82
C ALA A 1 -7.36 4.25 0.16
N GLU A 2 -8.66 4.51 0.10
CA GLU A 2 -9.38 5.50 0.93
C GLU A 2 -9.16 5.27 2.42
N GLY A 3 -9.27 4.04 2.90
CA GLY A 3 -8.99 3.72 4.29
C GLY A 3 -7.54 4.01 4.71
N CYS A 4 -6.58 3.93 3.80
CA CYS A 4 -5.20 4.35 4.06
C CYS A 4 -5.12 5.87 4.29
N LEU A 5 -5.79 6.66 3.44
CA LEU A 5 -5.84 8.11 3.59
C LEU A 5 -6.56 8.52 4.87
N ALA A 6 -7.66 7.85 5.21
CA ALA A 6 -8.38 8.08 6.45
C ALA A 6 -7.47 7.85 7.67
N LEU A 7 -6.72 6.74 7.69
CA LEU A 7 -5.73 6.47 8.74
C LEU A 7 -4.61 7.51 8.76
N LEU A 8 -4.07 7.91 7.61
CA LEU A 8 -3.07 8.97 7.55
C LEU A 8 -3.56 10.24 8.21
N MET A 9 -4.78 10.69 7.87
CA MET A 9 -5.37 11.90 8.44
C MET A 9 -5.68 11.78 9.93
N GLN A 10 -6.06 10.60 10.41
CA GLN A 10 -6.29 10.33 11.84
C GLN A 10 -5.00 10.26 12.65
N LEU A 11 -3.95 9.66 12.07
CA LEU A 11 -2.71 9.37 12.78
C LEU A 11 -1.66 10.46 12.66
N ARG A 12 -1.80 11.38 11.72
CA ARG A 12 -0.89 12.52 11.52
C ARG A 12 -1.59 13.83 11.85
N GLN A 13 -0.86 14.74 12.46
CA GLN A 13 -1.31 16.13 12.70
C GLN A 13 -0.81 17.08 11.60
N ARG A 14 -0.65 16.56 10.37
CA ARG A 14 -0.17 17.30 9.20
C ARG A 14 -1.09 17.06 8.02
N THR A 15 -1.22 18.04 7.15
CA THR A 15 -1.94 17.93 5.88
C THR A 15 -1.25 16.91 4.97
N ILE A 16 -1.98 16.38 3.99
CA ILE A 16 -1.39 15.61 2.89
C ILE A 16 -0.69 16.56 1.93
N TRP A 17 -1.25 17.74 1.73
CA TRP A 17 -0.72 18.77 0.84
C TRP A 17 0.71 19.13 1.26
N GLU A 18 1.63 19.16 0.29
CA GLU A 18 3.07 19.41 0.47
C GLU A 18 3.81 18.48 1.45
N SER A 19 3.18 17.36 1.84
CA SER A 19 3.85 16.34 2.65
C SER A 19 4.56 15.32 1.77
N GLU A 20 5.70 14.82 2.25
CA GLU A 20 6.50 13.80 1.57
C GLU A 20 6.06 12.39 1.97
N PHE A 21 5.73 11.56 0.98
CA PHE A 21 5.30 10.18 1.17
C PHE A 21 6.18 9.19 0.42
N LEU A 22 6.62 8.16 1.11
CA LEU A 22 7.29 7.02 0.49
C LEU A 22 6.30 5.84 0.41
N VAL A 23 6.02 5.38 -0.80
CA VAL A 23 5.20 4.20 -1.03
C VAL A 23 6.09 3.05 -1.50
N LEU A 24 6.10 1.96 -0.73
CA LEU A 24 6.84 0.75 -1.04
C LEU A 24 5.96 -0.18 -1.86
N GLY A 25 6.40 -0.45 -3.11
CA GLY A 25 5.65 -1.22 -4.10
C GLY A 25 4.72 -0.36 -4.96
N TYR A 26 4.59 -0.76 -6.23
CA TYR A 26 3.71 -0.09 -7.21
C TYR A 26 2.78 -1.09 -7.90
N GLY A 27 2.22 -1.99 -7.09
CA GLY A 27 1.14 -2.89 -7.48
C GLY A 27 -0.23 -2.19 -7.46
N ARG A 28 -1.31 -2.95 -7.46
CA ARG A 28 -2.69 -2.43 -7.45
C ARG A 28 -2.96 -1.43 -6.32
N ILE A 29 -2.59 -1.79 -5.08
CA ILE A 29 -2.80 -0.94 -3.90
C ILE A 29 -1.87 0.28 -3.94
N GLY A 30 -0.57 0.07 -4.18
CA GLY A 30 0.42 1.15 -4.23
C GLY A 30 0.06 2.23 -5.26
N ARG A 31 -0.35 1.84 -6.47
CA ARG A 31 -0.85 2.77 -7.51
C ARG A 31 -2.07 3.56 -7.05
N ALA A 32 -3.03 2.87 -6.44
CA ALA A 32 -4.29 3.50 -6.01
C ALA A 32 -4.06 4.51 -4.86
N VAL A 33 -3.17 4.20 -3.92
CA VAL A 33 -2.78 5.10 -2.82
C VAL A 33 -1.98 6.29 -3.36
N ALA A 34 -0.93 6.03 -4.15
CA ALA A 34 -0.05 7.07 -4.68
C ALA A 34 -0.80 8.13 -5.49
N ARG A 35 -1.71 7.71 -6.39
CA ARG A 35 -2.54 8.63 -7.17
C ARG A 35 -3.43 9.52 -6.30
N ARG A 36 -3.98 8.99 -5.22
CA ARG A 36 -4.84 9.76 -4.33
C ARG A 36 -4.05 10.75 -3.49
N LEU A 37 -2.87 10.35 -2.99
CA LEU A 37 -1.98 11.25 -2.28
C LEU A 37 -1.51 12.40 -3.18
N GLN A 38 -1.12 12.08 -4.43
CA GLN A 38 -0.74 13.08 -5.43
C GLN A 38 -1.89 14.03 -5.76
N ALA A 39 -3.11 13.52 -5.92
CA ALA A 39 -4.31 14.33 -6.18
C ALA A 39 -4.65 15.29 -5.02
N LEU A 40 -4.24 14.95 -3.80
CA LEU A 40 -4.36 15.80 -2.61
C LEU A 40 -3.14 16.72 -2.41
N GLY A 41 -2.25 16.81 -3.41
CA GLY A 41 -1.07 17.67 -3.37
C GLY A 41 0.12 17.12 -2.57
N GLY A 42 0.10 15.83 -2.22
CA GLY A 42 1.23 15.16 -1.58
C GLY A 42 2.36 14.86 -2.57
N GLN A 43 3.60 15.01 -2.13
CA GLN A 43 4.81 14.63 -2.88
C GLN A 43 5.05 13.14 -2.67
N VAL A 44 4.93 12.35 -3.74
CA VAL A 44 4.98 10.89 -3.62
C VAL A 44 6.18 10.31 -4.33
N THR A 45 7.00 9.58 -3.59
CA THR A 45 8.08 8.75 -4.13
C THR A 45 7.71 7.29 -4.02
N ILE A 46 7.91 6.54 -5.10
CA ILE A 46 7.72 5.10 -5.17
C ILE A 46 9.06 4.40 -5.03
N ALA A 47 9.18 3.47 -4.09
CA ALA A 47 10.31 2.55 -4.08
C ALA A 47 9.82 1.16 -4.52
N ALA A 48 10.35 0.67 -5.65
CA ALA A 48 9.94 -0.61 -6.23
C ALA A 48 11.11 -1.40 -6.79
N ARG A 49 11.04 -2.74 -6.68
CA ARG A 49 12.07 -3.64 -7.18
C ARG A 49 12.09 -3.69 -8.71
N ALA A 50 10.92 -3.88 -9.33
CA ALA A 50 10.79 -4.08 -10.75
C ALA A 50 10.98 -2.77 -11.53
N PRO A 51 11.87 -2.73 -12.55
CA PRO A 51 12.08 -1.54 -13.39
C PRO A 51 10.80 -1.04 -14.06
N GLU A 52 9.92 -1.96 -14.49
CA GLU A 52 8.65 -1.66 -15.14
C GLU A 52 7.71 -0.87 -14.20
N GLN A 53 7.68 -1.24 -12.93
CA GLN A 53 6.91 -0.51 -11.91
C GLN A 53 7.43 0.91 -11.74
N ARG A 54 8.75 1.09 -11.71
CA ARG A 54 9.37 2.42 -11.60
C ARG A 54 9.12 3.27 -12.84
N ALA A 55 9.21 2.67 -14.04
CA ALA A 55 8.88 3.35 -15.27
C ALA A 55 7.41 3.79 -15.31
N ALA A 56 6.48 2.89 -14.94
CA ALA A 56 5.05 3.20 -14.86
C ALA A 56 4.75 4.31 -13.82
N ALA A 57 5.47 4.35 -12.70
CA ALA A 57 5.34 5.42 -11.72
C ALA A 57 5.79 6.77 -12.28
N ARG A 58 6.93 6.81 -12.99
CA ARG A 58 7.42 8.04 -13.64
C ARG A 58 6.47 8.54 -14.73
N CYS A 59 5.92 7.63 -15.55
CA CYS A 59 4.90 7.99 -16.54
C CYS A 59 3.62 8.57 -15.90
N ALA A 60 3.34 8.25 -14.64
CA ALA A 60 2.25 8.82 -13.88
C ALA A 60 2.63 10.12 -13.14
N GLY A 61 3.80 10.70 -13.43
CA GLY A 61 4.28 11.95 -12.80
C GLY A 61 4.77 11.79 -11.36
N LEU A 62 5.13 10.57 -10.94
CA LEU A 62 5.63 10.29 -9.59
C LEU A 62 7.17 10.15 -9.60
N HIS A 63 7.80 10.48 -8.50
CA HIS A 63 9.19 10.09 -8.28
C HIS A 63 9.30 8.58 -8.10
N ALA A 64 10.37 7.97 -8.61
CA ALA A 64 10.57 6.53 -8.46
C ALA A 64 12.04 6.15 -8.31
N ALA A 65 12.32 5.30 -7.33
CA ALA A 65 13.63 4.79 -6.99
C ALA A 65 13.62 3.25 -6.88
N PRO A 66 14.79 2.60 -7.01
CA PRO A 66 14.91 1.18 -6.74
C PRO A 66 14.76 0.90 -5.23
N LEU A 67 14.23 -0.27 -4.90
CA LEU A 67 14.07 -0.67 -3.50
C LEU A 67 15.41 -0.81 -2.76
N THR A 68 16.50 -1.03 -3.50
CA THR A 68 17.88 -1.08 -2.96
C THR A 68 18.38 0.26 -2.45
N ALA A 69 17.74 1.38 -2.84
CA ALA A 69 18.09 2.72 -2.34
C ALA A 69 17.30 3.11 -1.07
N LEU A 70 16.58 2.16 -0.46
CA LEU A 70 15.62 2.43 0.61
C LEU A 70 16.26 3.15 1.82
N GLU A 71 17.43 2.72 2.27
CA GLU A 71 18.11 3.32 3.41
C GLU A 71 18.54 4.79 3.17
N GLN A 72 18.83 5.12 1.91
CA GLN A 72 19.17 6.50 1.51
C GLN A 72 17.91 7.39 1.41
N LEU A 73 16.77 6.79 1.11
CA LEU A 73 15.49 7.50 0.96
C LEU A 73 14.85 7.80 2.31
N LEU A 74 14.79 6.79 3.20
CA LEU A 74 14.01 6.83 4.44
C LEU A 74 14.21 8.07 5.31
N PRO A 75 15.42 8.67 5.43
CA PRO A 75 15.63 9.88 6.22
C PRO A 75 14.82 11.09 5.78
N HIS A 76 14.34 11.11 4.54
CA HIS A 76 13.62 12.23 3.94
C HIS A 76 12.08 12.14 4.09
N PHE A 77 11.56 11.03 4.63
CA PHE A 77 10.13 10.77 4.69
C PHE A 77 9.63 10.63 6.12
N ASP A 78 8.61 11.36 6.46
CA ASP A 78 7.91 11.26 7.74
C ASP A 78 6.66 10.35 7.67
N ALA A 79 6.33 9.83 6.49
CA ALA A 79 5.29 8.85 6.30
C ALA A 79 5.67 7.81 5.23
N VAL A 80 5.65 6.54 5.62
CA VAL A 80 5.96 5.39 4.76
C VAL A 80 4.72 4.49 4.67
N ILE A 81 4.31 4.16 3.44
CA ILE A 81 3.20 3.26 3.19
C ILE A 81 3.74 2.00 2.51
N ASN A 82 3.76 0.89 3.24
CA ASN A 82 4.18 -0.39 2.69
C ASN A 82 3.01 -1.13 2.03
N THR A 83 3.23 -1.64 0.81
CA THR A 83 2.28 -2.51 0.10
C THR A 83 2.91 -3.83 -0.34
N ILE A 84 4.13 -4.12 0.08
CA ILE A 84 4.90 -5.31 -0.29
C ILE A 84 4.72 -6.37 0.78
N PRO A 85 4.15 -7.56 0.47
CA PRO A 85 3.94 -8.64 1.43
C PRO A 85 5.22 -9.49 1.64
N ALA A 86 6.35 -8.83 1.86
CA ALA A 86 7.64 -9.45 2.15
C ALA A 86 8.44 -8.51 3.06
N PRO A 87 9.37 -9.03 3.89
CA PRO A 87 10.19 -8.19 4.78
C PRO A 87 10.98 -7.15 3.99
N VAL A 88 10.66 -5.87 4.18
CA VAL A 88 11.31 -4.72 3.51
C VAL A 88 11.70 -3.61 4.48
N LEU A 89 11.05 -3.53 5.64
CA LEU A 89 11.34 -2.58 6.70
C LEU A 89 11.80 -3.35 7.95
N GLY A 90 13.02 -3.87 7.89
CA GLY A 90 13.70 -4.47 9.04
C GLY A 90 14.37 -3.42 9.92
N THR A 91 15.04 -3.85 10.99
CA THR A 91 15.68 -2.97 11.98
C THR A 91 16.64 -1.95 11.34
N ALA A 92 17.41 -2.36 10.31
CA ALA A 92 18.35 -1.46 9.63
C ALA A 92 17.63 -0.30 8.94
N GLN A 93 16.58 -0.60 8.17
CA GLN A 93 15.77 0.40 7.46
C GLN A 93 15.00 1.28 8.43
N LEU A 94 14.43 0.70 9.48
CA LEU A 94 13.67 1.44 10.50
C LEU A 94 14.52 2.48 11.24
N ARG A 95 15.80 2.19 11.48
CA ARG A 95 16.75 3.14 12.09
C ARG A 95 17.03 4.37 11.23
N CYS A 96 16.81 4.29 9.92
CA CYS A 96 16.98 5.42 9.00
C CYS A 96 15.81 6.40 9.03
N LEU A 97 14.66 6.03 9.62
CA LEU A 97 13.49 6.91 9.68
C LEU A 97 13.67 8.02 10.72
N PRO A 98 13.16 9.22 10.44
CA PRO A 98 13.14 10.29 11.41
C PRO A 98 12.22 9.95 12.59
N ARG A 99 12.52 10.54 13.76
CA ARG A 99 11.66 10.39 14.93
C ARG A 99 10.25 10.87 14.66
N GLY A 100 9.27 10.07 15.06
CA GLY A 100 7.86 10.38 14.83
C GLY A 100 7.35 10.03 13.43
N ALA A 101 8.15 9.40 12.59
CA ALA A 101 7.70 8.88 11.31
C ALA A 101 6.55 7.87 11.51
N LEU A 102 5.57 7.95 10.61
CA LEU A 102 4.42 7.04 10.59
C LEU A 102 4.64 5.97 9.51
N ILE A 103 4.48 4.72 9.91
CA ILE A 103 4.52 3.58 8.99
C ILE A 103 3.12 2.98 8.92
N LEU A 104 2.53 2.93 7.73
CA LEU A 104 1.31 2.18 7.45
C LEU A 104 1.64 0.96 6.59
N ASP A 105 1.51 -0.22 7.16
CA ASP A 105 1.69 -1.47 6.43
C ASP A 105 0.33 -1.98 5.95
N LEU A 106 0.10 -1.90 4.63
CA LEU A 106 -1.12 -2.34 3.96
C LEU A 106 -1.02 -3.76 3.41
N ALA A 107 0.16 -4.37 3.52
CA ALA A 107 0.40 -5.71 3.01
C ALA A 107 -0.36 -6.75 3.84
N SER A 108 -0.73 -7.85 3.19
CA SER A 108 -1.30 -9.01 3.90
C SER A 108 -0.30 -9.59 4.90
N ARG A 109 -0.81 -10.29 5.90
CA ARG A 109 0.03 -10.95 6.92
C ARG A 109 1.10 -11.84 6.26
N PRO A 110 2.33 -11.85 6.80
CA PRO A 110 2.79 -11.20 8.04
C PRO A 110 3.05 -9.69 7.91
N GLY A 111 2.94 -9.08 6.71
CA GLY A 111 3.34 -7.72 6.42
C GLY A 111 4.80 -7.64 5.97
N GLY A 112 5.30 -6.43 5.77
CA GLY A 112 6.68 -6.19 5.36
C GLY A 112 7.48 -5.37 6.38
N THR A 113 6.88 -5.04 7.52
CA THR A 113 7.46 -4.21 8.59
C THR A 113 7.76 -5.06 9.80
N ASP A 114 8.96 -4.91 10.36
CA ASP A 114 9.29 -5.44 11.68
C ASP A 114 8.67 -4.54 12.78
N PHE A 115 7.46 -4.90 13.20
CA PHE A 115 6.71 -4.15 14.21
C PHE A 115 7.33 -4.19 15.60
N ALA A 116 8.11 -5.24 15.92
CA ALA A 116 8.82 -5.32 17.20
C ALA A 116 9.95 -4.30 17.22
N ALA A 117 10.79 -4.30 16.20
CA ALA A 117 11.87 -3.32 16.05
C ALA A 117 11.33 -1.88 15.93
N ALA A 118 10.22 -1.65 15.22
CA ALA A 118 9.60 -0.32 15.14
C ALA A 118 9.19 0.20 16.51
N ARG A 119 8.61 -0.65 17.36
CA ARG A 119 8.24 -0.31 18.75
C ARG A 119 9.46 0.01 19.61
N GLU A 120 10.51 -0.80 19.54
CA GLU A 120 11.77 -0.57 20.27
C GLU A 120 12.43 0.75 19.88
N LEU A 121 12.32 1.15 18.60
CA LEU A 121 12.83 2.40 18.07
C LEU A 121 11.90 3.61 18.33
N GLY A 122 10.76 3.40 18.98
CA GLY A 122 9.79 4.46 19.24
C GLY A 122 9.10 5.00 17.98
N LEU A 123 9.07 4.22 16.90
CA LEU A 123 8.38 4.56 15.67
C LEU A 123 6.90 4.17 15.76
N ARG A 124 6.05 4.96 15.11
CA ARG A 124 4.62 4.67 15.02
C ARG A 124 4.36 3.80 13.79
N ALA A 125 4.10 2.52 14.01
CA ALA A 125 3.82 1.56 12.94
C ALA A 125 2.46 0.90 13.15
N GLU A 126 1.63 0.90 12.10
CA GLU A 126 0.28 0.31 12.09
C GLU A 126 0.19 -0.75 11.00
N HIS A 127 -0.18 -1.98 11.37
CA HIS A 127 -0.56 -3.00 10.38
C HIS A 127 -2.02 -2.78 10.00
N ALA A 128 -2.24 -2.06 8.92
CA ALA A 128 -3.54 -1.56 8.50
C ALA A 128 -4.31 -2.59 7.67
N LEU A 129 -4.70 -3.69 8.31
CA LEU A 129 -5.43 -4.78 7.69
C LEU A 129 -6.93 -4.46 7.53
N SER A 130 -7.54 -5.11 6.53
CA SER A 130 -8.99 -5.09 6.30
C SER A 130 -9.60 -3.69 6.14
N LEU A 131 -8.83 -2.74 5.64
CA LEU A 131 -9.27 -1.35 5.46
C LEU A 131 -10.59 -1.20 4.69
N PRO A 132 -10.88 -1.95 3.59
CA PRO A 132 -12.15 -1.84 2.91
C PRO A 132 -13.34 -2.12 3.82
N ALA A 133 -13.28 -3.20 4.61
CA ALA A 133 -14.34 -3.58 5.54
C ALA A 133 -14.48 -2.58 6.71
N ARG A 134 -13.37 -1.96 7.14
CA ARG A 134 -13.36 -0.97 8.24
C ARG A 134 -13.88 0.40 7.84
N CYS A 135 -13.60 0.81 6.59
CA CYS A 135 -13.84 2.18 6.13
C CYS A 135 -15.02 2.32 5.17
N ALA A 136 -15.40 1.24 4.48
CA ALA A 136 -16.49 1.23 3.50
C ALA A 136 -17.16 -0.16 3.46
N PRO A 137 -17.76 -0.64 4.56
CA PRO A 137 -18.28 -2.00 4.66
C PRO A 137 -19.37 -2.32 3.62
N GLU A 138 -20.25 -1.39 3.34
CA GLU A 138 -21.32 -1.58 2.34
C GLU A 138 -20.75 -1.82 0.94
N THR A 139 -19.87 -0.93 0.47
CA THR A 139 -19.24 -1.07 -0.84
C THR A 139 -18.34 -2.31 -0.92
N ALA A 140 -17.58 -2.59 0.13
CA ALA A 140 -16.72 -3.77 0.19
C ALA A 140 -17.53 -5.05 0.15
N GLY A 141 -18.64 -5.12 0.89
CA GLY A 141 -19.55 -6.26 0.89
C GLY A 141 -20.23 -6.48 -0.47
N ALA A 142 -20.74 -5.42 -1.09
CA ALA A 142 -21.37 -5.49 -2.42
C ALA A 142 -20.38 -5.97 -3.50
N LEU A 143 -19.14 -5.49 -3.50
CA LEU A 143 -18.10 -5.92 -4.45
C LEU A 143 -17.72 -7.39 -4.25
N VAL A 144 -17.64 -7.87 -3.02
CA VAL A 144 -17.37 -9.29 -2.73
C VAL A 144 -18.52 -10.15 -3.23
N ALA A 145 -19.78 -9.78 -2.91
CA ALA A 145 -20.96 -10.50 -3.35
C ALA A 145 -21.01 -10.60 -4.88
N HIS A 146 -20.86 -9.46 -5.57
CA HIS A 146 -20.83 -9.45 -7.04
C HIS A 146 -19.71 -10.32 -7.63
N THR A 147 -18.50 -10.28 -7.04
CA THR A 147 -17.40 -11.13 -7.49
C THR A 147 -17.71 -12.61 -7.34
N VAL A 148 -18.32 -13.02 -6.23
CA VAL A 148 -18.75 -14.40 -6.00
C VAL A 148 -19.81 -14.82 -7.03
N GLU A 149 -20.79 -13.98 -7.30
CA GLU A 149 -21.83 -14.24 -8.32
C GLU A 149 -21.21 -14.47 -9.71
N VAL A 150 -20.30 -13.60 -10.13
CA VAL A 150 -19.60 -13.72 -11.43
C VAL A 150 -18.84 -15.04 -11.50
N ILE A 151 -18.07 -15.40 -10.47
CA ILE A 151 -17.31 -16.66 -10.44
C ILE A 151 -18.24 -17.87 -10.52
N LEU A 152 -19.38 -17.86 -9.83
CA LEU A 152 -20.35 -18.94 -9.88
C LEU A 152 -21.00 -19.07 -11.27
N GLN A 153 -21.31 -17.94 -11.92
CA GLN A 153 -21.86 -17.92 -13.28
C GLN A 153 -20.86 -18.48 -14.30
N GLU A 154 -19.61 -18.05 -14.23
CA GLU A 154 -18.54 -18.54 -15.11
C GLU A 154 -18.31 -20.06 -14.96
N ARG A 155 -18.27 -20.55 -13.73
CA ARG A 155 -18.14 -22.01 -13.46
C ARG A 155 -19.35 -22.79 -13.97
N ALA A 156 -20.56 -22.29 -13.80
CA ALA A 156 -21.76 -22.92 -14.31
C ALA A 156 -21.78 -22.96 -15.84
N ALA A 157 -21.32 -21.92 -16.52
CA ALA A 157 -21.19 -21.86 -17.98
C ALA A 157 -20.17 -22.89 -18.48
N THR A 158 -19.01 -22.97 -17.86
CA THR A 158 -17.97 -23.95 -18.22
C THR A 158 -18.48 -25.39 -18.06
N ALA A 159 -19.12 -25.72 -16.94
CA ALA A 159 -19.68 -27.04 -16.69
C ALA A 159 -20.81 -27.46 -17.66
N ARG A 160 -21.56 -26.49 -18.22
CA ARG A 160 -22.55 -26.74 -19.28
C ARG A 160 -21.89 -27.01 -20.62
N SER A 161 -20.85 -26.26 -20.94
CA SER A 161 -20.07 -26.45 -22.20
C SER A 161 -19.42 -27.85 -22.26
N GLU A 162 -18.87 -28.30 -21.15
CA GLU A 162 -18.23 -29.65 -21.07
C GLU A 162 -19.25 -30.79 -21.22
N ARG A 163 -20.48 -30.61 -20.73
CA ARG A 163 -21.55 -31.63 -20.88
C ARG A 163 -22.23 -31.63 -22.25
N GLY A 164 -22.11 -30.55 -23.00
CA GLY A 164 -22.72 -30.43 -24.34
C GLY A 164 -21.85 -30.99 -25.48
N VAL A 165 -20.62 -31.44 -25.17
CA VAL A 165 -19.65 -31.97 -26.16
C VAL A 165 -19.59 -33.52 -26.11
N SER A 166 -20.42 -34.17 -25.27
CA SER A 166 -20.59 -35.63 -25.21
C SER A 166 -21.87 -36.06 -25.89
#